data_0eeeff83216a6a43977bbb87205de4ec
#
_entry.id   0eeeff83216a6a43977bbb87205de4ec
#
_cell.length_a   1.000
_cell.length_b   1.000
_cell.length_c   1.000
_cell.angle_alpha   90.00
_cell.angle_beta   90.00
_cell.angle_gamma   90.00
#
_symmetry.space_group_name_H-M   'P 1'
#
loop_
_entity.id
_entity.type
_entity.pdbx_description
1 polymer ?
#
loop_
_entity_poly.entity_id
_entity_poly.type
_entity_poly.pdbx_seq_one_letter_code
_entity_poly.pdbx_strand_id
1 'polypeptide(L)'
;MIRRLALLAALASVVAGCANAKPTIKPVDAVDLPRFMGDWYVIAHIPSRTERDAYDAVESYTLDADGRIRTTFRYRNGGFDAPLQTMEPVGTVVPGTNDAVWGMQFVWPIKAEYVIVDLAPDYSRTIIGRSKRDYVWLMARTPRLSDAELQAAIARIAALGYDTAKLRMVPQSAATR
;
A
#
# COMPACT_ATOMS: atom_id res chain seq x y z
N MET A 1 -24.74 -30.88 43.54
CA MET A 1 -23.53 -30.07 43.23
C MET A 1 -23.01 -30.38 41.84
N ILE A 2 -23.82 -30.27 40.77
CA ILE A 2 -23.36 -30.51 39.38
C ILE A 2 -24.17 -29.57 38.48
N ARG A 3 -23.91 -28.24 38.51
CA ARG A 3 -24.59 -27.29 37.63
C ARG A 3 -23.80 -25.99 37.37
N ARG A 4 -22.49 -25.95 37.62
CA ARG A 4 -21.69 -24.72 37.45
C ARG A 4 -20.44 -24.87 36.55
N LEU A 5 -20.31 -25.94 35.77
CA LEU A 5 -19.12 -26.16 34.90
C LEU A 5 -19.40 -26.08 33.39
N ALA A 6 -20.60 -25.68 32.96
CA ALA A 6 -20.97 -25.65 31.51
C ALA A 6 -20.97 -24.26 30.87
N LEU A 7 -20.53 -23.20 31.55
CA LEU A 7 -20.62 -21.80 31.04
C LEU A 7 -19.27 -21.14 30.71
N LEU A 8 -18.17 -21.84 30.78
CA LEU A 8 -16.82 -21.28 30.47
C LEU A 8 -16.20 -21.74 29.15
N ALA A 9 -16.87 -22.61 28.39
CA ALA A 9 -16.35 -23.12 27.13
C ALA A 9 -16.86 -22.38 25.87
N ALA A 10 -17.77 -21.41 25.98
CA ALA A 10 -18.42 -20.76 24.83
C ALA A 10 -17.82 -19.39 24.45
N LEU A 11 -16.79 -18.88 25.15
CA LEU A 11 -16.24 -17.53 24.89
C LEU A 11 -14.92 -17.50 24.13
N ALA A 12 -14.37 -18.66 23.75
CA ALA A 12 -13.04 -18.74 23.11
C ALA A 12 -13.08 -18.81 21.57
N SER A 13 -14.25 -18.79 20.92
CA SER A 13 -14.36 -19.09 19.48
C SER A 13 -14.63 -17.89 18.56
N VAL A 14 -14.59 -16.64 19.03
CA VAL A 14 -15.02 -15.47 18.20
C VAL A 14 -13.87 -14.61 17.70
N VAL A 15 -12.62 -14.89 18.05
CA VAL A 15 -11.48 -13.99 17.68
C VAL A 15 -10.70 -14.45 16.43
N ALA A 16 -11.01 -15.58 15.82
CA ALA A 16 -10.24 -16.14 14.70
C ALA A 16 -10.73 -15.72 13.27
N GLY A 17 -11.76 -14.88 13.15
CA GLY A 17 -12.48 -14.64 11.89
C GLY A 17 -12.03 -13.46 11.01
N CYS A 18 -11.12 -12.60 11.43
CA CYS A 18 -10.84 -11.35 10.68
C CYS A 18 -9.56 -11.32 9.85
N ALA A 19 -8.78 -12.39 9.77
CA ALA A 19 -7.46 -12.35 9.14
C ALA A 19 -7.42 -12.72 7.65
N ASN A 20 -8.51 -13.20 7.03
CA ASN A 20 -8.50 -13.73 5.65
C ASN A 20 -9.69 -13.30 4.78
N ALA A 21 -10.34 -12.17 5.05
CA ALA A 21 -11.35 -11.65 4.13
C ALA A 21 -10.66 -11.23 2.82
N LYS A 22 -11.05 -11.84 1.69
CA LYS A 22 -10.58 -11.43 0.36
C LYS A 22 -10.92 -9.96 0.15
N PRO A 23 -10.01 -9.16 -0.45
CA PRO A 23 -10.28 -7.75 -0.70
C PRO A 23 -11.49 -7.58 -1.62
N THR A 24 -12.33 -6.60 -1.34
CA THR A 24 -13.47 -6.24 -2.21
C THR A 24 -13.03 -5.47 -3.46
N ILE A 25 -11.78 -5.01 -3.51
CA ILE A 25 -11.12 -4.48 -4.70
C ILE A 25 -10.31 -5.61 -5.35
N LYS A 26 -10.44 -5.77 -6.67
CA LYS A 26 -9.75 -6.85 -7.39
C LYS A 26 -8.24 -6.56 -7.47
N PRO A 27 -7.36 -7.44 -6.93
CA PRO A 27 -5.92 -7.34 -7.14
C PRO A 27 -5.54 -7.72 -8.58
N VAL A 28 -4.30 -7.46 -8.97
CA VAL A 28 -3.69 -8.10 -10.15
C VAL A 28 -3.61 -9.62 -9.96
N ASP A 29 -3.46 -10.36 -11.04
CA ASP A 29 -3.53 -11.84 -10.99
C ASP A 29 -2.33 -12.45 -10.25
N ALA A 30 -1.15 -11.86 -10.37
CA ALA A 30 0.07 -12.28 -9.65
C ALA A 30 1.11 -11.16 -9.62
N VAL A 31 2.04 -11.22 -8.67
CA VAL A 31 3.18 -10.33 -8.53
C VAL A 31 4.46 -11.13 -8.35
N ASP A 32 5.48 -10.86 -9.15
CA ASP A 32 6.83 -11.31 -8.93
C ASP A 32 7.48 -10.41 -7.87
N LEU A 33 7.53 -10.86 -6.60
CA LEU A 33 8.05 -10.06 -5.50
C LEU A 33 9.49 -9.57 -5.74
N PRO A 34 10.46 -10.39 -6.16
CA PRO A 34 11.81 -9.92 -6.48
C PRO A 34 11.83 -8.74 -7.46
N ARG A 35 10.99 -8.77 -8.51
CA ARG A 35 10.88 -7.66 -9.47
C ARG A 35 10.19 -6.43 -8.89
N PHE A 36 9.27 -6.64 -7.93
CA PHE A 36 8.56 -5.55 -7.29
C PHE A 36 9.42 -4.79 -6.27
N MET A 37 10.45 -5.40 -5.72
CA MET A 37 11.34 -4.76 -4.74
C MET A 37 12.08 -3.54 -5.32
N GLY A 38 12.73 -2.77 -4.45
CA GLY A 38 13.43 -1.52 -4.78
C GLY A 38 12.58 -0.27 -4.62
N ASP A 39 12.99 0.82 -5.24
CA ASP A 39 12.40 2.15 -5.06
C ASP A 39 11.20 2.39 -5.98
N TRP A 40 10.17 3.01 -5.40
CA TRP A 40 8.98 3.48 -6.08
C TRP A 40 8.70 4.93 -5.69
N TYR A 41 8.71 5.84 -6.66
CA TYR A 41 8.32 7.23 -6.46
C TYR A 41 6.80 7.33 -6.38
N VAL A 42 6.27 7.96 -5.34
CA VAL A 42 4.83 8.26 -5.26
C VAL A 42 4.53 9.46 -6.17
N ILE A 43 3.80 9.22 -7.26
CA ILE A 43 3.46 10.23 -8.27
C ILE A 43 2.20 11.00 -7.88
N ALA A 44 1.18 10.25 -7.43
CA ALA A 44 -0.08 10.81 -6.96
C ALA A 44 -0.69 9.88 -5.90
N HIS A 45 -1.48 10.43 -5.00
CA HIS A 45 -2.16 9.65 -3.99
C HIS A 45 -3.47 10.29 -3.52
N ILE A 46 -4.39 9.48 -2.98
CA ILE A 46 -5.37 9.96 -2.01
C ILE A 46 -4.72 9.71 -0.65
N PRO A 47 -4.22 10.75 0.03
CA PRO A 47 -3.29 10.61 1.15
C PRO A 47 -3.97 10.17 2.44
N SER A 48 -3.23 9.46 3.27
CA SER A 48 -3.51 9.38 4.69
C SER A 48 -3.32 10.76 5.36
N ARG A 49 -3.75 10.89 6.62
CA ARG A 49 -3.60 12.16 7.34
C ARG A 49 -2.13 12.60 7.50
N THR A 50 -1.23 11.65 7.65
CA THR A 50 0.20 11.89 7.86
C THR A 50 0.93 12.26 6.57
N GLU A 51 0.43 11.82 5.41
CA GLU A 51 1.06 12.02 4.10
C GLU A 51 0.43 13.17 3.30
N ARG A 52 -0.52 13.90 3.90
CA ARG A 52 -1.33 14.89 3.17
C ARG A 52 -0.50 15.90 2.38
N ASP A 53 0.60 16.34 2.94
CA ASP A 53 1.48 17.35 2.36
C ASP A 53 2.85 16.78 1.99
N ALA A 54 2.89 15.51 1.54
CA ALA A 54 4.12 14.83 1.15
C ALA A 54 4.75 15.43 -0.13
N TYR A 55 6.07 15.56 -0.10
CA TYR A 55 6.97 15.94 -1.19
C TYR A 55 8.11 14.93 -1.23
N ASP A 56 8.73 14.69 -2.40
CA ASP A 56 9.82 13.74 -2.59
C ASP A 56 9.54 12.36 -1.95
N ALA A 57 8.29 11.91 -2.07
CA ALA A 57 7.86 10.68 -1.44
C ALA A 57 8.34 9.46 -2.25
N VAL A 58 9.07 8.57 -1.57
CA VAL A 58 9.61 7.32 -2.14
C VAL A 58 9.35 6.17 -1.17
N GLU A 59 8.78 5.09 -1.66
CA GLU A 59 8.69 3.81 -0.96
C GLU A 59 9.76 2.85 -1.48
N SER A 60 10.58 2.33 -0.58
CA SER A 60 11.61 1.34 -0.88
C SER A 60 11.24 0.01 -0.25
N TYR A 61 11.20 -1.06 -1.04
CA TYR A 61 10.86 -2.40 -0.56
C TYR A 61 12.05 -3.35 -0.65
N THR A 62 12.21 -4.18 0.37
CA THR A 62 13.20 -5.26 0.42
C THR A 62 12.54 -6.52 0.96
N LEU A 63 12.75 -7.65 0.30
CA LEU A 63 12.24 -8.94 0.74
C LEU A 63 13.26 -9.59 1.69
N ASP A 64 12.83 -9.86 2.93
CA ASP A 64 13.64 -10.58 3.91
C ASP A 64 13.68 -12.08 3.64
N ALA A 65 14.66 -12.76 4.24
CA ALA A 65 14.81 -14.22 4.15
C ALA A 65 13.61 -14.99 4.73
N ASP A 66 12.85 -14.37 5.64
CA ASP A 66 11.62 -14.94 6.24
C ASP A 66 10.34 -14.56 5.46
N GLY A 67 10.47 -13.98 4.26
CA GLY A 67 9.37 -13.62 3.39
C GLY A 67 8.62 -12.34 3.79
N ARG A 68 9.13 -11.56 4.76
CA ARG A 68 8.58 -10.26 5.10
C ARG A 68 9.10 -9.18 4.14
N ILE A 69 8.27 -8.19 3.87
CA ILE A 69 8.60 -7.05 3.01
C ILE A 69 8.95 -5.88 3.90
N ARG A 70 10.25 -5.59 4.03
CA ARG A 70 10.72 -4.37 4.70
C ARG A 70 10.42 -3.19 3.81
N THR A 71 9.77 -2.20 4.37
CA THR A 71 9.41 -0.97 3.66
C THR A 71 10.08 0.20 4.34
N THR A 72 10.69 1.08 3.56
CA THR A 72 11.17 2.38 4.02
C THR A 72 10.45 3.44 3.21
N PHE A 73 9.50 4.13 3.82
CA PHE A 73 8.81 5.26 3.22
C PHE A 73 9.48 6.55 3.65
N ARG A 74 10.04 7.30 2.71
CA ARG A 74 10.74 8.56 2.92
C ARG A 74 9.98 9.68 2.23
N TYR A 75 9.77 10.79 2.91
CA TYR A 75 9.09 11.95 2.36
C TYR A 75 9.46 13.23 3.13
N ARG A 76 9.17 14.38 2.54
CA ARG A 76 9.22 15.69 3.22
C ARG A 76 7.80 16.19 3.40
N ASN A 77 7.49 16.82 4.53
CA ASN A 77 6.14 17.26 4.81
C ASN A 77 6.03 18.79 4.70
N GLY A 78 5.27 19.27 3.70
CA GLY A 78 4.99 20.69 3.49
C GLY A 78 5.92 21.42 2.51
N GLY A 79 6.99 20.77 2.01
CA GLY A 79 7.87 21.39 1.00
C GLY A 79 9.19 20.67 0.81
N PHE A 80 9.93 21.05 -0.25
CA PHE A 80 11.22 20.44 -0.58
C PHE A 80 12.33 20.73 0.44
N ASP A 81 12.24 21.84 1.17
CA ASP A 81 13.21 22.23 2.19
C ASP A 81 12.88 21.67 3.58
N ALA A 82 11.73 20.99 3.72
CA ALA A 82 11.33 20.38 4.98
C ALA A 82 12.26 19.20 5.34
N PRO A 83 12.46 18.91 6.63
CA PRO A 83 13.24 17.75 7.04
C PRO A 83 12.69 16.44 6.46
N LEU A 84 13.58 15.53 6.05
CA LEU A 84 13.22 14.21 5.60
C LEU A 84 12.61 13.43 6.76
N GLN A 85 11.44 12.87 6.54
CA GLN A 85 10.75 11.95 7.46
C GLN A 85 10.87 10.53 6.93
N THR A 86 10.89 9.56 7.83
CA THR A 86 10.97 8.14 7.49
C THR A 86 9.98 7.35 8.31
N MET A 87 9.28 6.41 7.67
CA MET A 87 8.49 5.37 8.32
C MET A 87 8.95 4.01 7.81
N GLU A 88 8.94 3.01 8.68
CA GLU A 88 9.45 1.67 8.38
C GLU A 88 8.41 0.58 8.67
N PRO A 89 7.27 0.57 7.97
CA PRO A 89 6.30 -0.51 8.14
C PRO A 89 6.82 -1.83 7.58
N VAL A 90 6.22 -2.93 8.07
CA VAL A 90 6.56 -4.27 7.59
C VAL A 90 5.35 -4.88 6.91
N GLY A 91 5.52 -5.26 5.64
CA GLY A 91 4.55 -6.00 4.86
C GLY A 91 4.62 -7.51 5.11
N THR A 92 3.46 -8.14 5.16
CA THR A 92 3.31 -9.59 5.15
C THR A 92 2.34 -9.96 4.04
N VAL A 93 2.75 -10.82 3.14
CA VAL A 93 1.87 -11.32 2.06
C VAL A 93 0.69 -12.10 2.66
N VAL A 94 -0.49 -11.86 2.13
CA VAL A 94 -1.68 -12.64 2.47
C VAL A 94 -1.67 -13.95 1.68
N PRO A 95 -1.71 -15.12 2.32
CA PRO A 95 -1.65 -16.40 1.63
C PRO A 95 -2.78 -16.57 0.59
N GLY A 96 -2.45 -17.17 -0.55
CA GLY A 96 -3.42 -17.46 -1.62
C GLY A 96 -3.82 -16.25 -2.48
N THR A 97 -3.06 -15.16 -2.43
CA THR A 97 -3.30 -13.95 -3.23
C THR A 97 -2.27 -13.74 -4.34
N ASN A 98 -1.45 -14.74 -4.63
CA ASN A 98 -0.36 -14.68 -5.62
C ASN A 98 0.50 -13.42 -5.44
N ASP A 99 0.84 -13.12 -4.18
CA ASP A 99 1.68 -12.00 -3.74
C ASP A 99 1.10 -10.58 -4.01
N ALA A 100 -0.15 -10.49 -4.47
CA ALA A 100 -0.77 -9.22 -4.84
C ALA A 100 -1.47 -8.48 -3.68
N VAL A 101 -1.59 -9.11 -2.50
CA VAL A 101 -2.21 -8.51 -1.31
C VAL A 101 -1.29 -8.65 -0.11
N TRP A 102 -1.03 -7.53 0.56
CA TRP A 102 -0.19 -7.50 1.75
C TRP A 102 -0.92 -6.86 2.94
N GLY A 103 -0.55 -7.27 4.14
CA GLY A 103 -0.90 -6.59 5.39
C GLY A 103 0.28 -5.72 5.83
N MET A 104 0.17 -4.39 5.70
CA MET A 104 1.21 -3.44 6.12
C MET A 104 1.05 -3.07 7.58
N GLN A 105 2.07 -3.35 8.37
CA GLN A 105 2.07 -3.10 9.81
C GLN A 105 2.91 -1.88 10.16
N PHE A 106 2.24 -0.78 10.50
CA PHE A 106 2.85 0.45 11.02
C PHE A 106 2.99 0.41 12.56
N VAL A 107 1.96 -0.14 13.23
CA VAL A 107 1.91 -0.27 14.70
C VAL A 107 1.30 -1.63 15.02
N TRP A 108 2.01 -2.42 15.84
CA TRP A 108 1.50 -3.72 16.29
C TRP A 108 0.24 -3.55 17.18
N PRO A 109 -0.80 -4.39 17.03
CA PRO A 109 -0.95 -5.54 16.12
C PRO A 109 -1.69 -5.21 14.81
N ILE A 110 -1.89 -3.94 14.48
CA ILE A 110 -2.76 -3.50 13.38
C ILE A 110 -2.04 -3.64 12.03
N LYS A 111 -2.67 -4.35 11.09
CA LYS A 111 -2.22 -4.43 9.69
C LYS A 111 -3.20 -3.69 8.80
N ALA A 112 -2.69 -2.73 8.04
CA ALA A 112 -3.44 -2.04 7.00
C ALA A 112 -3.44 -2.87 5.71
N GLU A 113 -4.59 -2.92 5.04
CA GLU A 113 -4.69 -3.59 3.74
C GLU A 113 -3.90 -2.81 2.68
N TYR A 114 -3.13 -3.55 1.88
CA TYR A 114 -2.33 -3.05 0.76
C TYR A 114 -2.57 -3.98 -0.43
N VAL A 115 -3.24 -3.50 -1.46
CA VAL A 115 -3.64 -4.30 -2.62
C VAL A 115 -2.98 -3.74 -3.87
N ILE A 116 -2.19 -4.53 -4.57
CA ILE A 116 -1.66 -4.17 -5.88
C ILE A 116 -2.78 -4.37 -6.89
N VAL A 117 -3.41 -3.28 -7.33
CA VAL A 117 -4.63 -3.29 -8.16
C VAL A 117 -4.37 -3.00 -9.64
N ASP A 118 -3.17 -2.51 -9.93
CA ASP A 118 -2.66 -2.30 -11.29
C ASP A 118 -1.13 -2.40 -11.26
N LEU A 119 -0.55 -3.05 -12.26
CA LEU A 119 0.89 -3.22 -12.38
C LEU A 119 1.25 -3.30 -13.86
N ALA A 120 2.12 -2.40 -14.31
CA ALA A 120 2.62 -2.44 -15.68
C ALA A 120 3.42 -3.74 -15.92
N PRO A 121 3.34 -4.39 -17.09
CA PRO A 121 4.03 -5.66 -17.36
C PRO A 121 5.56 -5.59 -17.20
N ASP A 122 6.13 -4.41 -17.42
CA ASP A 122 7.57 -4.13 -17.24
C ASP A 122 7.93 -3.71 -15.80
N TYR A 123 6.94 -3.62 -14.89
CA TYR A 123 7.09 -3.14 -13.51
C TYR A 123 7.56 -1.67 -13.41
N SER A 124 7.29 -0.86 -14.41
CA SER A 124 7.64 0.57 -14.39
C SER A 124 6.67 1.42 -13.57
N ARG A 125 5.40 0.98 -13.45
CA ARG A 125 4.31 1.70 -12.79
C ARG A 125 3.38 0.73 -12.07
N THR A 126 2.85 1.16 -10.91
CA THR A 126 1.86 0.40 -10.14
C THR A 126 0.81 1.33 -9.51
N ILE A 127 -0.37 0.78 -9.23
CA ILE A 127 -1.38 1.42 -8.39
C ILE A 127 -1.65 0.50 -7.20
N ILE A 128 -1.52 1.07 -6.02
CA ILE A 128 -1.85 0.42 -4.77
C ILE A 128 -3.17 0.96 -4.26
N GLY A 129 -4.06 0.06 -3.91
CA GLY A 129 -5.38 0.41 -3.43
C GLY A 129 -5.77 -0.28 -2.14
N ARG A 130 -6.97 0.04 -1.66
CA ARG A 130 -7.61 -0.58 -0.50
C ARG A 130 -9.08 -0.83 -0.80
N SER A 131 -9.64 -1.89 -0.20
CA SER A 131 -11.06 -2.25 -0.36
C SER A 131 -12.02 -1.13 0.05
N LYS A 132 -11.64 -0.32 1.05
CA LYS A 132 -12.41 0.85 1.50
C LYS A 132 -12.40 2.03 0.53
N ARG A 133 -11.46 2.05 -0.43
CA ARG A 133 -11.21 3.16 -1.35
C ARG A 133 -10.98 4.50 -0.66
N ASP A 134 -10.44 4.43 0.56
CA ASP A 134 -10.08 5.61 1.36
C ASP A 134 -8.71 6.17 0.97
N TYR A 135 -7.76 5.30 0.59
CA TYR A 135 -6.41 5.65 0.16
C TYR A 135 -6.06 4.94 -1.15
N VAL A 136 -5.27 5.59 -1.97
CA VAL A 136 -4.67 5.04 -3.19
C VAL A 136 -3.32 5.69 -3.44
N TRP A 137 -2.36 4.93 -3.96
CA TRP A 137 -1.05 5.42 -4.37
C TRP A 137 -0.79 5.01 -5.82
N LEU A 138 -0.52 5.98 -6.67
CA LEU A 138 0.07 5.79 -7.99
C LEU A 138 1.57 5.95 -7.84
N MET A 139 2.31 4.91 -8.15
CA MET A 139 3.76 4.89 -8.01
C MET A 139 4.44 4.50 -9.32
N ALA A 140 5.67 4.97 -9.52
CA ALA A 140 6.49 4.65 -10.68
C ALA A 140 7.96 4.47 -10.30
N ARG A 141 8.73 3.80 -11.19
CA ARG A 141 10.18 3.66 -11.04
C ARG A 141 10.94 4.95 -11.35
N THR A 142 10.27 5.92 -11.93
CA THR A 142 10.82 7.24 -12.24
C THR A 142 10.05 8.32 -11.48
N PRO A 143 10.66 9.46 -11.15
CA PRO A 143 9.99 10.53 -10.40
C PRO A 143 8.90 11.24 -11.21
N ARG A 144 8.76 10.94 -12.49
CA ARG A 144 7.76 11.53 -13.39
C ARG A 144 7.22 10.49 -14.37
N LEU A 145 5.96 10.61 -14.70
CA LEU A 145 5.30 9.94 -15.82
C LEU A 145 5.09 10.95 -16.94
N SER A 146 4.96 10.48 -18.17
CA SER A 146 4.44 11.30 -19.26
C SER A 146 2.97 11.68 -18.99
N ASP A 147 2.49 12.76 -19.61
CA ASP A 147 1.10 13.18 -19.43
C ASP A 147 0.10 12.09 -19.83
N ALA A 148 0.40 11.35 -20.90
CA ALA A 148 -0.43 10.26 -21.37
C ALA A 148 -0.52 9.11 -20.36
N GLU A 149 0.62 8.69 -19.76
CA GLU A 149 0.67 7.65 -18.71
C GLU A 149 -0.05 8.11 -17.45
N LEU A 150 0.13 9.36 -17.05
CA LEU A 150 -0.53 9.93 -15.89
C LEU A 150 -2.05 9.95 -16.08
N GLN A 151 -2.56 10.43 -17.22
CA GLN A 151 -3.98 10.46 -17.52
C GLN A 151 -4.58 9.05 -17.58
N ALA A 152 -3.89 8.09 -18.18
CA ALA A 152 -4.30 6.69 -18.22
C ALA A 152 -4.39 6.09 -16.80
N ALA A 153 -3.41 6.39 -15.94
CA ALA A 153 -3.41 5.93 -14.55
C ALA A 153 -4.55 6.56 -13.73
N ILE A 154 -4.83 7.85 -13.90
CA ILE A 154 -5.96 8.55 -13.24
C ILE A 154 -7.29 7.94 -13.70
N ALA A 155 -7.46 7.68 -14.99
CA ALA A 155 -8.64 7.00 -15.51
C ALA A 155 -8.80 5.57 -14.92
N ARG A 156 -7.70 4.86 -14.75
CA ARG A 156 -7.69 3.54 -14.09
C ARG A 156 -8.11 3.65 -12.62
N ILE A 157 -7.62 4.64 -11.87
CA ILE A 157 -8.02 4.91 -10.47
C ILE A 157 -9.53 5.20 -10.39
N ALA A 158 -10.07 6.01 -11.31
CA ALA A 158 -11.51 6.27 -11.40
C ALA A 158 -12.30 4.98 -11.66
N ALA A 159 -11.86 4.13 -12.60
CA ALA A 159 -12.49 2.85 -12.91
C ALA A 159 -12.47 1.84 -11.73
N LEU A 160 -11.51 1.98 -10.81
CA LEU A 160 -11.45 1.21 -9.56
C LEU A 160 -12.43 1.73 -8.49
N GLY A 161 -13.17 2.83 -8.77
CA GLY A 161 -14.19 3.39 -7.89
C GLY A 161 -13.67 4.41 -6.89
N TYR A 162 -12.50 5.01 -7.12
CA TYR A 162 -11.98 6.10 -6.30
C TYR A 162 -12.53 7.47 -6.75
N ASP A 163 -12.73 8.35 -5.80
CA ASP A 163 -13.05 9.76 -6.04
C ASP A 163 -11.76 10.51 -6.44
N THR A 164 -11.53 10.67 -7.74
CA THR A 164 -10.32 11.30 -8.26
C THR A 164 -10.21 12.79 -7.96
N ALA A 165 -11.30 13.45 -7.54
CA ALA A 165 -11.24 14.84 -7.04
C ALA A 165 -10.39 14.97 -5.75
N LYS A 166 -10.20 13.87 -5.03
CA LYS A 166 -9.35 13.81 -3.83
C LYS A 166 -7.89 13.48 -4.14
N LEU A 167 -7.60 13.16 -5.40
CA LEU A 167 -6.23 12.78 -5.79
C LEU A 167 -5.32 14.01 -5.76
N ARG A 168 -4.22 13.91 -5.06
CA ARG A 168 -3.17 14.91 -4.97
C ARG A 168 -1.93 14.41 -5.71
N MET A 169 -1.37 15.24 -6.58
CA MET A 169 -0.05 15.02 -7.14
C MET A 169 1.01 15.21 -6.06
N VAL A 170 1.99 14.33 -6.01
CA VAL A 170 3.13 14.43 -5.09
C VAL A 170 4.28 15.10 -5.84
N PRO A 171 4.67 16.34 -5.45
CA PRO A 171 5.79 16.99 -6.09
C PRO A 171 7.09 16.23 -5.85
N GLN A 172 7.81 15.95 -6.94
CA GLN A 172 9.13 15.33 -6.90
C GLN A 172 10.15 16.37 -7.36
N SER A 173 11.19 16.59 -6.55
CA SER A 173 12.34 17.37 -6.98
C SER A 173 12.96 16.69 -8.21
N ALA A 174 13.59 17.47 -9.08
CA ALA A 174 14.37 16.87 -10.16
C ALA A 174 15.39 15.93 -9.51
N ALA A 175 15.32 14.64 -9.85
CA ALA A 175 16.15 13.61 -9.26
C ALA A 175 17.58 14.11 -9.13
N THR A 176 18.02 14.35 -7.92
CA THR A 176 19.45 14.44 -7.63
C THR A 176 20.00 13.05 -7.95
N ARG A 177 20.75 12.97 -9.03
CA ARG A 177 21.45 11.77 -9.51
C ARG A 177 22.40 11.24 -8.43
#